data_01148c803c4e408ac63e03be01432cd7
#
_entry.id   01148c803c4e408ac63e03be01432cd7
#
_cell.length_a   1.000
_cell.length_b   1.000
_cell.length_c   1.000
_cell.angle_alpha   90.00
_cell.angle_beta   90.00
_cell.angle_gamma   90.00
#
_symmetry.space_group_name_H-M   'P 1'
#
loop_
_entity.id
_entity.type
_entity.pdbx_description
1 polymer ?
#
loop_
_entity_poly.entity_id
_entity_poly.type
_entity_poly.pdbx_seq_one_letter_code
_entity_poly.pdbx_strand_id
1 'polypeptide(L)'
;MRLYCSVCGEAYPLETQELCCPDSTDKGVHPLIKQEEGEELERVFPAILTKRWNDGKISFSVFREFMASYQLANAHGKASWWVDRVIALSNACERLTGRGFVRTPEIQADELAQAIDLPAGSLFIKNETLQLTGSHKSRHLAGIIMHLETLREIAGESAEKKTLATVGHGSTAVAAAALASAAGYKLYV
;
A
#
# COMPACT_ATOMS: atom_id res chain seq x y z
N MET A 1 -1.53 -17.24 6.39
CA MET A 1 -0.57 -16.24 5.86
C MET A 1 0.29 -15.69 6.96
N ARG A 2 1.56 -15.38 6.72
CA ARG A 2 2.55 -14.91 7.69
C ARG A 2 3.43 -13.83 7.08
N LEU A 3 4.06 -13.04 7.94
CA LEU A 3 5.19 -12.21 7.60
C LEU A 3 6.47 -13.02 7.75
N TYR A 4 7.49 -12.70 6.97
CA TYR A 4 8.80 -13.34 7.04
C TYR A 4 9.88 -12.27 7.13
N CYS A 5 10.89 -12.55 7.92
CA CYS A 5 12.09 -11.73 7.92
C CYS A 5 12.84 -11.93 6.59
N SER A 6 13.13 -10.84 5.90
CA SER A 6 13.85 -10.88 4.61
C SER A 6 15.32 -11.32 4.73
N VAL A 7 15.86 -11.39 5.93
CA VAL A 7 17.29 -11.70 6.20
C VAL A 7 17.46 -13.06 6.85
N CYS A 8 16.73 -13.34 7.95
CA CYS A 8 16.88 -14.61 8.68
C CYS A 8 15.81 -15.66 8.32
N GLY A 9 14.77 -15.30 7.56
CA GLY A 9 13.70 -16.22 7.15
C GLY A 9 12.70 -16.57 8.26
N GLU A 10 12.85 -16.03 9.47
CA GLU A 10 11.92 -16.28 10.58
C GLU A 10 10.52 -15.79 10.27
N ALA A 11 9.51 -16.58 10.67
CA ALA A 11 8.11 -16.32 10.37
C ALA A 11 7.37 -15.65 11.54
N TYR A 12 6.56 -14.64 11.24
CA TYR A 12 5.81 -13.85 12.22
C TYR A 12 4.33 -13.83 11.86
N PRO A 13 3.41 -13.72 12.85
CA PRO A 13 2.00 -13.51 12.60
C PRO A 13 1.74 -12.19 11.85
N LEU A 14 0.62 -12.10 11.11
CA LEU A 14 0.20 -10.85 10.44
C LEU A 14 -0.13 -9.72 11.42
N GLU A 15 -0.51 -10.08 12.64
CA GLU A 15 -0.82 -9.17 13.75
C GLU A 15 0.42 -8.50 14.35
N THR A 16 1.61 -8.90 13.92
CA THR A 16 2.87 -8.31 14.38
C THR A 16 2.88 -6.82 14.10
N GLN A 17 3.05 -6.02 15.15
CA GLN A 17 3.02 -4.56 15.06
C GLN A 17 4.35 -3.96 14.64
N GLU A 18 5.43 -4.71 14.80
CA GLU A 18 6.77 -4.36 14.39
C GLU A 18 6.89 -4.50 12.87
N LEU A 19 7.57 -3.54 12.24
CA LEU A 19 7.89 -3.60 10.81
C LEU A 19 9.22 -4.30 10.53
N CYS A 20 9.96 -4.60 11.59
CA CYS A 20 11.27 -5.23 11.55
C CYS A 20 11.31 -6.43 12.49
N CYS A 21 12.13 -7.41 12.13
CA CYS A 21 12.44 -8.57 12.96
C CYS A 21 13.13 -8.13 14.28
N PRO A 22 12.83 -8.76 15.42
CA PRO A 22 13.53 -8.50 16.70
C PRO A 22 15.05 -8.65 16.63
N ASP A 23 15.55 -9.48 15.73
CA ASP A 23 16.99 -9.67 15.50
C ASP A 23 17.64 -8.54 14.68
N SER A 24 16.88 -7.49 14.35
CA SER A 24 17.46 -6.29 13.74
C SER A 24 18.45 -5.65 14.70
N THR A 25 19.63 -5.31 14.19
CA THR A 25 20.72 -4.70 14.94
C THR A 25 21.10 -3.36 14.35
N ASP A 26 21.96 -2.60 15.03
CA ASP A 26 22.55 -1.36 14.52
C ASP A 26 23.35 -1.58 13.21
N LYS A 27 23.70 -2.83 12.90
CA LYS A 27 24.46 -3.21 11.70
C LYS A 27 23.56 -3.57 10.51
N GLY A 28 22.26 -3.77 10.72
CA GLY A 28 21.35 -4.10 9.65
C GLY A 28 19.89 -4.16 10.11
N VAL A 29 19.01 -3.58 9.32
CA VAL A 29 17.56 -3.67 9.50
C VAL A 29 17.07 -4.93 8.80
N HIS A 30 16.33 -5.74 9.53
CA HIS A 30 15.69 -6.96 9.04
C HIS A 30 14.19 -6.68 8.78
N PRO A 31 13.80 -6.13 7.63
CA PRO A 31 12.40 -5.84 7.36
C PRO A 31 11.57 -7.11 7.27
N LEU A 32 10.35 -7.03 7.81
CA LEU A 32 9.36 -8.08 7.63
C LEU A 32 8.67 -7.89 6.29
N ILE A 33 8.59 -8.96 5.53
CA ILE A 33 7.94 -9.00 4.21
C ILE A 33 6.82 -10.02 4.21
N LYS A 34 5.79 -9.77 3.41
CA LYS A 34 4.76 -10.74 3.10
C LYS A 34 5.22 -11.57 1.90
N GLN A 35 5.16 -12.88 2.02
CA GLN A 35 5.40 -13.78 0.91
C GLN A 35 4.07 -14.30 0.38
N GLU A 36 3.86 -14.17 -0.91
CA GLU A 36 2.72 -14.77 -1.62
C GLU A 36 3.10 -16.15 -2.14
N GLU A 37 2.17 -17.09 -2.04
CA GLU A 37 2.33 -18.39 -2.66
C GLU A 37 1.91 -18.33 -4.12
N GLY A 38 2.70 -18.91 -5.04
CA GLY A 38 2.45 -18.83 -6.49
C GLY A 38 1.07 -19.35 -6.89
N GLU A 39 0.62 -20.45 -6.28
CA GLU A 39 -0.69 -21.04 -6.52
C GLU A 39 -1.86 -20.09 -6.13
N GLU A 40 -1.71 -19.31 -5.06
CA GLU A 40 -2.71 -18.31 -4.66
C GLU A 40 -2.76 -17.15 -5.66
N LEU A 41 -1.61 -16.71 -6.14
CA LEU A 41 -1.51 -15.69 -7.19
C LEU A 41 -2.20 -16.12 -8.47
N GLU A 42 -1.91 -17.33 -8.97
CA GLU A 42 -2.50 -17.88 -10.18
C GLU A 42 -4.03 -18.01 -10.08
N ARG A 43 -4.55 -18.34 -8.91
CA ARG A 43 -5.99 -18.47 -8.67
C ARG A 43 -6.71 -17.13 -8.57
N VAL A 44 -6.12 -16.16 -7.90
CA VAL A 44 -6.79 -14.90 -7.52
C VAL A 44 -6.63 -13.84 -8.61
N PHE A 45 -5.47 -13.77 -9.25
CA PHE A 45 -5.11 -12.68 -10.16
C PHE A 45 -6.04 -12.59 -11.40
N PRO A 46 -6.41 -13.68 -12.10
CA PRO A 46 -7.33 -13.61 -13.23
C PRO A 46 -8.72 -13.07 -12.86
N ALA A 47 -9.22 -13.46 -11.68
CA ALA A 47 -10.53 -13.00 -11.20
C ALA A 47 -10.52 -11.49 -10.85
N ILE A 48 -9.39 -10.96 -10.38
CA ILE A 48 -9.21 -9.52 -10.14
C ILE A 48 -9.25 -8.76 -11.44
N LEU A 49 -8.49 -9.19 -12.44
CA LEU A 49 -8.40 -8.51 -13.74
C LEU A 49 -9.75 -8.48 -14.46
N THR A 50 -10.52 -9.55 -14.42
CA THR A 50 -11.80 -9.62 -15.15
C THR A 50 -12.94 -8.88 -14.46
N LYS A 51 -13.05 -8.94 -13.13
CA LYS A 51 -14.21 -8.42 -12.40
C LYS A 51 -14.04 -7.02 -11.86
N ARG A 52 -12.82 -6.61 -11.46
CA ARG A 52 -12.61 -5.37 -10.70
C ARG A 52 -11.94 -4.28 -11.49
N TRP A 53 -11.21 -4.63 -12.51
CA TRP A 53 -10.52 -3.67 -13.36
C TRP A 53 -11.46 -2.69 -14.04
N ASN A 54 -12.70 -3.13 -14.33
CA ASN A 54 -13.73 -2.36 -15.03
C ASN A 54 -14.67 -1.57 -14.11
N ASP A 55 -14.65 -1.79 -12.78
CA ASP A 55 -15.62 -1.19 -11.88
C ASP A 55 -15.38 0.30 -11.58
N GLY A 56 -14.37 0.95 -12.16
CA GLY A 56 -14.06 2.37 -11.97
C GLY A 56 -13.80 2.81 -10.52
N LYS A 57 -13.89 1.86 -9.57
CA LYS A 57 -13.71 2.09 -8.15
C LYS A 57 -12.24 2.26 -7.80
N ILE A 58 -12.00 2.81 -6.63
CA ILE A 58 -10.71 3.23 -6.11
C ILE A 58 -9.62 2.19 -6.39
N SER A 59 -8.64 2.57 -7.20
CA SER A 59 -7.58 1.69 -7.70
C SER A 59 -6.78 0.97 -6.59
N PHE A 60 -6.74 1.58 -5.39
CA PHE A 60 -6.03 1.02 -4.25
C PHE A 60 -6.67 -0.29 -3.75
N SER A 61 -7.99 -0.42 -3.82
CA SER A 61 -8.70 -1.62 -3.35
C SER A 61 -8.84 -2.74 -4.38
N VAL A 62 -8.41 -2.52 -5.62
CA VAL A 62 -8.53 -3.53 -6.70
C VAL A 62 -7.76 -4.79 -6.36
N PHE A 63 -6.55 -4.65 -5.83
CA PHE A 63 -5.65 -5.75 -5.47
C PHE A 63 -5.63 -6.03 -3.95
N ARG A 64 -6.73 -5.75 -3.25
CA ARG A 64 -6.81 -5.87 -1.79
C ARG A 64 -6.46 -7.26 -1.25
N GLU A 65 -6.75 -8.31 -2.01
CA GLU A 65 -6.43 -9.68 -1.61
C GLU A 65 -4.92 -9.91 -1.41
N PHE A 66 -4.09 -9.10 -2.06
CA PHE A 66 -2.63 -9.13 -1.88
C PHE A 66 -2.15 -8.19 -0.78
N MET A 67 -3.04 -7.45 -0.13
CA MET A 67 -2.66 -6.54 0.96
C MET A 67 -2.76 -7.25 2.31
N ALA A 68 -1.66 -7.28 3.07
CA ALA A 68 -1.61 -7.86 4.41
C ALA A 68 -2.71 -7.26 5.32
N SER A 69 -2.94 -5.96 5.25
CA SER A 69 -3.99 -5.27 6.01
C SER A 69 -5.40 -5.74 5.66
N TYR A 70 -5.70 -5.99 4.38
CA TYR A 70 -7.00 -6.54 3.99
C TYR A 70 -7.19 -7.97 4.47
N GLN A 71 -6.17 -8.79 4.32
CA GLN A 71 -6.24 -10.20 4.73
C GLN A 71 -6.40 -10.32 6.25
N LEU A 72 -5.69 -9.47 6.99
CA LEU A 72 -5.84 -9.38 8.44
C LEU A 72 -7.27 -8.94 8.81
N ALA A 73 -7.79 -7.88 8.19
CA ALA A 73 -9.17 -7.44 8.39
C ALA A 73 -10.19 -8.54 8.05
N ASN A 74 -9.99 -9.25 6.93
CA ASN A 74 -10.87 -10.34 6.50
C ASN A 74 -10.86 -11.51 7.47
N ALA A 75 -9.71 -11.90 8.02
CA ALA A 75 -9.58 -12.94 9.03
C ALA A 75 -10.36 -12.62 10.31
N HIS A 76 -10.56 -11.35 10.62
CA HIS A 76 -11.35 -10.84 11.76
C HIS A 76 -12.77 -10.41 11.39
N GLY A 77 -13.29 -10.79 10.20
CA GLY A 77 -14.64 -10.43 9.75
C GLY A 77 -14.85 -8.95 9.40
N LYS A 78 -13.77 -8.20 9.19
CA LYS A 78 -13.74 -6.75 8.94
C LYS A 78 -13.47 -6.38 7.48
N ALA A 79 -13.72 -7.28 6.52
CA ALA A 79 -13.44 -7.04 5.10
C ALA A 79 -14.18 -5.81 4.53
N SER A 80 -15.47 -5.63 4.85
CA SER A 80 -16.26 -4.46 4.42
C SER A 80 -15.74 -3.17 5.06
N TRP A 81 -15.47 -3.20 6.35
CA TRP A 81 -14.87 -2.07 7.06
C TRP A 81 -13.57 -1.60 6.38
N TRP A 82 -12.70 -2.53 5.99
CA TRP A 82 -11.45 -2.18 5.32
C TRP A 82 -11.69 -1.43 4.00
N VAL A 83 -12.65 -1.88 3.19
CA VAL A 83 -13.02 -1.21 1.93
C VAL A 83 -13.55 0.20 2.20
N ASP A 84 -14.46 0.35 3.16
CA ASP A 84 -15.03 1.64 3.56
C ASP A 84 -13.95 2.58 4.09
N ARG A 85 -12.99 2.05 4.84
CA ARG A 85 -11.85 2.82 5.36
C ARG A 85 -10.93 3.32 4.26
N VAL A 86 -10.67 2.53 3.23
CA VAL A 86 -9.91 2.97 2.04
C VAL A 86 -10.63 4.10 1.32
N ILE A 87 -11.95 4.00 1.16
CA ILE A 87 -12.78 5.05 0.55
C ILE A 87 -12.70 6.33 1.39
N ALA A 88 -12.89 6.23 2.69
CA ALA A 88 -12.82 7.36 3.60
C ALA A 88 -11.44 8.04 3.57
N LEU A 89 -10.36 7.27 3.55
CA LEU A 89 -9.00 7.79 3.44
C LEU A 89 -8.79 8.51 2.10
N SER A 90 -9.24 7.91 0.99
CA SER A 90 -9.17 8.54 -0.34
C SER A 90 -9.89 9.90 -0.37
N ASN A 91 -11.12 9.96 0.15
CA ASN A 91 -11.90 11.19 0.20
C ASN A 91 -11.25 12.25 1.12
N ALA A 92 -10.64 11.82 2.22
CA ALA A 92 -9.91 12.73 3.11
C ALA A 92 -8.65 13.29 2.42
N CYS A 93 -7.91 12.45 1.70
CA CYS A 93 -6.77 12.89 0.89
C CYS A 93 -7.21 13.87 -0.21
N GLU A 94 -8.32 13.59 -0.90
CA GLU A 94 -8.84 14.47 -1.95
C GLU A 94 -9.17 15.87 -1.42
N ARG A 95 -9.76 15.97 -0.24
CA ARG A 95 -10.00 17.27 0.41
C ARG A 95 -8.71 18.05 0.74
N LEU A 96 -7.62 17.34 1.04
CA LEU A 96 -6.34 17.96 1.41
C LEU A 96 -5.47 18.32 0.21
N THR A 97 -5.47 17.47 -0.83
CA THR A 97 -4.50 17.57 -1.94
C THR A 97 -5.15 17.83 -3.29
N GLY A 98 -6.48 17.86 -3.35
CA GLY A 98 -7.25 17.93 -4.59
C GLY A 98 -7.33 16.61 -5.36
N ARG A 99 -6.77 15.52 -4.83
CA ARG A 99 -6.78 14.19 -5.47
C ARG A 99 -6.89 13.07 -4.45
N GLY A 100 -7.71 12.07 -4.79
CA GLY A 100 -7.78 10.80 -4.06
C GLY A 100 -6.91 9.71 -4.70
N PHE A 101 -7.16 8.46 -4.33
CA PHE A 101 -6.53 7.31 -4.99
C PHE A 101 -7.17 7.09 -6.37
N VAL A 102 -6.39 7.25 -7.41
CA VAL A 102 -6.84 7.11 -8.80
C VAL A 102 -6.09 5.99 -9.51
N ARG A 103 -6.74 5.43 -10.53
CA ARG A 103 -6.04 4.59 -11.50
C ARG A 103 -5.18 5.50 -12.37
N THR A 104 -3.87 5.34 -12.26
CA THR A 104 -2.93 6.06 -13.11
C THR A 104 -2.81 5.41 -14.49
N PRO A 105 -2.64 6.19 -15.57
CA PRO A 105 -2.56 5.64 -16.91
C PRO A 105 -1.28 4.83 -17.14
N GLU A 106 -1.41 3.86 -18.00
CA GLU A 106 -0.31 3.16 -18.63
C GLU A 106 -0.22 3.64 -20.07
N ILE A 107 0.95 4.06 -20.48
CA ILE A 107 1.23 4.63 -21.79
C ILE A 107 2.23 3.72 -22.49
N GLN A 108 1.85 3.16 -23.64
CA GLN A 108 2.79 2.47 -24.51
C GLN A 108 3.71 3.52 -25.14
N ALA A 109 5.02 3.36 -24.99
CA ALA A 109 6.02 4.37 -25.34
C ALA A 109 6.90 3.91 -26.50
N ASP A 110 6.31 3.71 -27.68
CA ASP A 110 6.99 3.15 -28.85
C ASP A 110 8.12 4.04 -29.36
N GLU A 111 7.95 5.36 -29.37
CA GLU A 111 9.00 6.30 -29.76
C GLU A 111 10.22 6.19 -28.84
N LEU A 112 9.98 6.06 -27.53
CA LEU A 112 11.07 5.89 -26.56
C LEU A 112 11.70 4.49 -26.69
N ALA A 113 10.90 3.46 -26.92
CA ALA A 113 11.40 2.10 -27.19
C ALA A 113 12.34 2.11 -28.39
N GLN A 114 11.93 2.72 -29.50
CA GLN A 114 12.76 2.85 -30.70
C GLN A 114 14.06 3.63 -30.44
N ALA A 115 13.99 4.71 -29.65
CA ALA A 115 15.18 5.53 -29.34
C ALA A 115 16.25 4.78 -28.51
N ILE A 116 15.88 3.67 -27.87
CA ILE A 116 16.79 2.81 -27.08
C ILE A 116 16.89 1.39 -27.62
N ASP A 117 16.62 1.21 -28.92
CA ASP A 117 16.73 -0.05 -29.67
C ASP A 117 15.89 -1.21 -29.11
N LEU A 118 14.71 -0.90 -28.55
CA LEU A 118 13.73 -1.90 -28.14
C LEU A 118 12.62 -2.09 -29.18
N PRO A 119 12.04 -3.29 -29.30
CA PRO A 119 10.90 -3.53 -30.18
C PRO A 119 9.69 -2.65 -29.82
N ALA A 120 8.91 -2.26 -30.84
CA ALA A 120 7.62 -1.61 -30.63
C ALA A 120 6.71 -2.49 -29.76
N GLY A 121 5.95 -1.89 -28.85
CA GLY A 121 5.07 -2.60 -27.93
C GLY A 121 5.76 -3.22 -26.70
N SER A 122 7.08 -3.04 -26.54
CA SER A 122 7.82 -3.63 -25.41
C SER A 122 8.01 -2.70 -24.21
N LEU A 123 7.78 -1.39 -24.38
CA LEU A 123 7.98 -0.39 -23.33
C LEU A 123 6.67 0.27 -22.92
N PHE A 124 6.38 0.20 -21.63
CA PHE A 124 5.23 0.86 -21.01
C PHE A 124 5.66 1.79 -19.88
N ILE A 125 5.05 2.96 -19.84
CA ILE A 125 5.26 3.96 -18.77
C ILE A 125 4.03 3.98 -17.87
N LYS A 126 4.20 3.68 -16.58
CA LYS A 126 3.19 3.89 -15.56
C LYS A 126 3.30 5.32 -15.00
N ASN A 127 2.36 6.18 -15.37
CA ASN A 127 2.41 7.59 -14.98
C ASN A 127 1.83 7.82 -13.59
N GLU A 128 2.65 7.73 -12.55
CA GLU A 128 2.27 7.96 -11.15
C GLU A 128 2.22 9.45 -10.73
N THR A 129 2.49 10.39 -11.64
CA THR A 129 2.37 11.83 -11.33
C THR A 129 0.94 12.26 -11.06
N LEU A 130 -0.05 11.46 -11.46
CA LEU A 130 -1.47 11.70 -11.21
C LEU A 130 -1.97 11.19 -9.86
N GLN A 131 -1.13 10.50 -9.07
CA GLN A 131 -1.46 10.12 -7.70
C GLN A 131 -1.61 11.32 -6.77
N LEU A 132 -2.25 11.11 -5.64
CA LEU A 132 -2.65 12.15 -4.67
C LEU A 132 -1.54 13.12 -4.26
N THR A 133 -0.26 12.71 -4.31
CA THR A 133 0.90 13.59 -4.05
C THR A 133 1.91 13.61 -5.21
N GLY A 134 1.46 13.26 -6.42
CA GLY A 134 2.30 13.27 -7.62
C GLY A 134 3.37 12.16 -7.67
N SER A 135 3.23 11.10 -6.86
CA SER A 135 4.24 10.05 -6.76
C SER A 135 3.65 8.70 -6.32
N HIS A 136 4.29 7.61 -6.72
CA HIS A 136 4.00 6.24 -6.25
C HIS A 136 4.16 6.08 -4.72
N LYS A 137 4.92 6.96 -4.05
CA LYS A 137 5.12 6.94 -2.60
C LYS A 137 3.81 7.01 -1.81
N SER A 138 2.81 7.69 -2.34
CA SER A 138 1.50 7.75 -1.71
C SER A 138 0.80 6.39 -1.63
N ARG A 139 0.98 5.51 -2.63
CA ARG A 139 0.43 4.12 -2.56
C ARG A 139 1.12 3.30 -1.49
N HIS A 140 2.46 3.38 -1.43
CA HIS A 140 3.25 2.67 -0.44
C HIS A 140 2.86 3.07 0.99
N LEU A 141 2.86 4.37 1.25
CA LEU A 141 2.54 4.90 2.59
C LEU A 141 1.06 4.69 2.96
N ALA A 142 0.15 4.72 1.99
CA ALA A 142 -1.24 4.34 2.21
C ALA A 142 -1.38 2.88 2.68
N GLY A 143 -0.58 1.97 2.14
CA GLY A 143 -0.51 0.58 2.62
C GLY A 143 -0.13 0.50 4.10
N ILE A 144 0.86 1.29 4.52
CA ILE A 144 1.29 1.38 5.93
C ILE A 144 0.16 1.94 6.80
N ILE A 145 -0.44 3.06 6.42
CA ILE A 145 -1.57 3.65 7.17
C ILE A 145 -2.73 2.67 7.29
N MET A 146 -3.10 1.99 6.21
CA MET A 146 -4.18 0.98 6.25
C MET A 146 -3.83 -0.21 7.15
N HIS A 147 -2.57 -0.61 7.22
CA HIS A 147 -2.14 -1.65 8.16
C HIS A 147 -2.28 -1.19 9.62
N LEU A 148 -1.82 0.00 9.96
CA LEU A 148 -1.96 0.58 11.29
C LEU A 148 -3.43 0.76 11.70
N GLU A 149 -4.28 1.25 10.79
CA GLU A 149 -5.72 1.39 11.04
C GLU A 149 -6.37 0.02 11.25
N THR A 150 -5.96 -1.02 10.50
CA THR A 150 -6.49 -2.38 10.67
C THR A 150 -6.11 -2.97 12.02
N LEU A 151 -4.86 -2.84 12.43
CA LEU A 151 -4.41 -3.28 13.76
C LEU A 151 -5.21 -2.59 14.87
N ARG A 152 -5.43 -1.29 14.74
CA ARG A 152 -6.21 -0.51 15.69
C ARG A 152 -7.67 -0.94 15.75
N GLU A 153 -8.30 -1.16 14.61
CA GLU A 153 -9.69 -1.64 14.52
C GLU A 153 -9.87 -3.01 15.18
N ILE A 154 -8.89 -3.90 15.03
CA ILE A 154 -8.90 -5.24 15.64
C ILE A 154 -8.67 -5.15 17.15
N ALA A 155 -7.79 -4.27 17.59
CA ALA A 155 -7.52 -4.04 19.01
C ALA A 155 -8.68 -3.34 19.75
N GLY A 156 -9.63 -2.76 19.02
CA GLY A 156 -10.81 -2.06 19.55
C GLY A 156 -10.64 -0.54 19.66
N GLU A 157 -11.77 0.15 19.84
CA GLU A 157 -11.85 1.63 19.81
C GLU A 157 -10.96 2.35 20.84
N SER A 158 -10.58 1.68 21.92
CA SER A 158 -9.70 2.22 22.96
C SER A 158 -8.22 2.29 22.56
N ALA A 159 -7.83 1.67 21.43
CA ALA A 159 -6.46 1.68 20.99
C ALA A 159 -6.04 3.07 20.49
N GLU A 160 -5.12 3.70 21.22
CA GLU A 160 -4.60 5.02 20.91
C GLU A 160 -3.81 5.03 19.59
N LYS A 161 -3.95 6.11 18.80
CA LYS A 161 -3.16 6.28 17.60
C LYS A 161 -1.70 6.53 17.95
N LYS A 162 -0.82 5.70 17.38
CA LYS A 162 0.63 5.89 17.52
C LYS A 162 1.05 7.22 16.89
N THR A 163 2.04 7.87 17.48
CA THR A 163 2.74 8.97 16.82
C THR A 163 3.70 8.38 15.79
N LEU A 164 3.68 8.93 14.59
CA LEU A 164 4.52 8.48 13.48
C LEU A 164 5.74 9.41 13.34
N ALA A 165 6.82 8.87 12.83
CA ALA A 165 7.98 9.63 12.42
C ALA A 165 8.49 9.12 11.07
N THR A 166 9.00 10.01 10.23
CA THR A 166 9.67 9.65 8.98
C THR A 166 10.89 10.51 8.79
N VAL A 167 11.94 9.91 8.26
CA VAL A 167 13.11 10.63 7.77
C VAL A 167 13.04 10.61 6.26
N GLY A 168 12.97 11.79 5.66
CA GLY A 168 12.87 11.88 4.21
C GLY A 168 12.61 13.29 3.73
N HIS A 169 12.84 13.50 2.46
CA HIS A 169 12.59 14.77 1.77
C HIS A 169 11.86 14.50 0.45
N GLY A 170 11.30 15.54 -0.15
CA GLY A 170 10.59 15.41 -1.41
C GLY A 170 9.30 14.60 -1.30
N SER A 171 9.07 13.73 -2.27
CA SER A 171 7.79 13.01 -2.44
C SER A 171 7.40 12.11 -1.26
N THR A 172 8.37 11.56 -0.54
CA THR A 172 8.10 10.70 0.62
C THR A 172 7.55 11.51 1.78
N ALA A 173 8.18 12.65 2.12
CA ALA A 173 7.71 13.53 3.19
C ALA A 173 6.32 14.10 2.90
N VAL A 174 6.09 14.54 1.66
CA VAL A 174 4.78 15.08 1.23
C VAL A 174 3.69 14.00 1.31
N ALA A 175 3.98 12.80 0.84
CA ALA A 175 3.01 11.69 0.90
C ALA A 175 2.73 11.27 2.35
N ALA A 176 3.75 11.20 3.21
CA ALA A 176 3.59 10.88 4.62
C ALA A 176 2.72 11.93 5.33
N ALA A 177 3.00 13.22 5.11
CA ALA A 177 2.23 14.31 5.71
C ALA A 177 0.75 14.30 5.28
N ALA A 178 0.48 14.14 3.99
CA ALA A 178 -0.88 14.09 3.46
C ALA A 178 -1.67 12.91 4.04
N LEU A 179 -1.09 11.71 4.03
CA LEU A 179 -1.75 10.50 4.51
C LEU A 179 -1.92 10.45 6.03
N ALA A 180 -0.90 10.87 6.78
CA ALA A 180 -0.99 10.95 8.24
C ALA A 180 -2.08 11.96 8.65
N SER A 181 -2.10 13.14 8.02
CA SER A 181 -3.13 14.16 8.24
C SER A 181 -4.53 13.63 7.90
N ALA A 182 -4.70 13.00 6.71
CA ALA A 182 -5.97 12.43 6.27
C ALA A 182 -6.49 11.35 7.21
N ALA A 183 -5.60 10.56 7.79
CA ALA A 183 -5.93 9.50 8.73
C ALA A 183 -5.96 9.97 10.20
N GLY A 184 -5.62 11.23 10.49
CA GLY A 184 -5.61 11.81 11.84
C GLY A 184 -4.48 11.28 12.73
N TYR A 185 -3.32 10.98 12.16
CA TYR A 185 -2.09 10.66 12.89
C TYR A 185 -1.24 11.89 13.12
N LYS A 186 -0.58 11.95 14.27
CA LYS A 186 0.51 12.89 14.50
C LYS A 186 1.76 12.37 13.79
N LEU A 187 2.41 13.22 13.01
CA LEU A 187 3.62 12.88 12.25
C LEU A 187 4.73 13.90 12.53
N TYR A 188 5.94 13.41 12.76
CA TYR A 188 7.18 14.16 12.72
C TYR A 188 7.93 13.83 11.43
N VAL A 189 8.39 14.86 10.71
CA VAL A 189 9.16 14.75 9.47
C VAL A 189 10.55 15.32 9.68
#